data_eca44caa073731756b4f3de721d85da9
#
_entry.id   eca44caa073731756b4f3de721d85da9
#
_cell.length_a   1.000
_cell.length_b   1.000
_cell.length_c   1.000
_cell.angle_alpha   90.00
_cell.angle_beta   90.00
_cell.angle_gamma   90.00
#
_symmetry.space_group_name_H-M   'P 1'
#
loop_
_entity.id
_entity.type
_entity.pdbx_description
1 polymer ?
#
loop_
_entity_poly.entity_id
_entity_poly.type
_entity_poly.pdbx_seq_one_letter_code
_entity_poly.pdbx_strand_id
1 'polypeptide(L)'
;MNLKKIVFGSTLLLTAALSSVSVQAADKIRFATEGAWAPFNFIDSNGKPQGFDVDIARALCAKMEADCEIVTQDWDGLIPGLKVRKFDAIIASMSITEDRLKVVDFTNKYYSGGLRFMGRVGDKFDLNNLEGKTIGAQRATLGAQYLEDNFTGKANLKFYDNQDNVYLDLVAGRLDIVLSDELPTYNWLKTSESGSKFEFKGEAFMKTDNIGIAVRKGDNKLKAKLNKALDEILADGIYQKINAKYFPFSIY
;
A
#
# COMPACT_ATOMS: atom_id res chain seq x y z
N MET A 1 21.03 -90.96 28.74
CA MET A 1 20.98 -90.46 27.37
C MET A 1 20.00 -89.27 27.36
N ASN A 2 20.49 -88.02 27.60
CA ASN A 2 19.67 -86.86 27.81
C ASN A 2 19.81 -85.88 26.63
N LEU A 3 18.72 -85.71 25.89
CA LEU A 3 18.63 -84.72 24.79
C LEU A 3 18.32 -83.34 25.38
N LYS A 4 19.23 -82.35 25.25
CA LYS A 4 18.98 -80.94 25.57
C LYS A 4 18.31 -80.27 24.37
N LYS A 5 17.09 -79.73 24.57
CA LYS A 5 16.39 -78.88 23.62
C LYS A 5 16.96 -77.47 23.70
N ILE A 6 17.49 -76.97 22.60
CA ILE A 6 17.90 -75.58 22.43
C ILE A 6 16.68 -74.81 21.89
N VAL A 7 16.20 -73.80 22.65
CA VAL A 7 15.14 -72.87 22.22
C VAL A 7 15.83 -71.66 21.65
N PHE A 8 15.67 -71.37 20.35
CA PHE A 8 16.07 -70.16 19.68
C PHE A 8 14.98 -69.13 19.89
N GLY A 9 15.28 -68.14 20.71
CA GLY A 9 14.42 -66.93 20.86
C GLY A 9 14.72 -65.91 19.75
N SER A 10 13.78 -65.69 18.82
CA SER A 10 13.86 -64.66 17.82
C SER A 10 13.41 -63.32 18.41
N THR A 11 14.37 -62.47 18.67
CA THR A 11 14.08 -61.07 19.11
C THR A 11 13.77 -60.19 17.90
N LEU A 12 12.50 -59.83 17.72
CA LEU A 12 12.02 -58.93 16.68
C LEU A 12 12.33 -57.50 17.11
N LEU A 13 13.37 -56.88 16.53
CA LEU A 13 13.67 -55.47 16.70
C LEU A 13 12.69 -54.63 15.88
N LEU A 14 11.72 -54.01 16.54
CA LEU A 14 10.80 -53.05 15.96
C LEU A 14 11.50 -51.69 15.88
N THR A 15 12.08 -51.34 14.72
CA THR A 15 12.63 -50.01 14.45
C THR A 15 11.48 -49.04 14.18
N ALA A 16 11.11 -48.25 15.19
CA ALA A 16 10.20 -47.14 15.03
C ALA A 16 10.92 -46.00 14.24
N ALA A 17 10.56 -45.82 12.97
CA ALA A 17 10.99 -44.69 12.17
C ALA A 17 10.31 -43.43 12.70
N LEU A 18 11.03 -42.63 13.49
CA LEU A 18 10.65 -41.28 13.88
C LEU A 18 10.73 -40.40 12.63
N SER A 19 9.61 -40.18 11.97
CA SER A 19 9.49 -39.20 10.91
C SER A 19 9.60 -37.82 11.57
N SER A 20 10.77 -37.19 11.47
CA SER A 20 10.98 -35.78 11.87
C SER A 20 10.14 -34.91 10.95
N VAL A 21 9.00 -34.46 11.43
CA VAL A 21 8.23 -33.38 10.80
C VAL A 21 9.07 -32.14 10.99
N SER A 22 9.79 -31.69 9.95
CA SER A 22 10.45 -30.39 9.95
C SER A 22 9.34 -29.34 9.99
N VAL A 23 9.10 -28.77 11.15
CA VAL A 23 8.30 -27.54 11.27
C VAL A 23 9.12 -26.43 10.59
N GLN A 24 8.77 -26.12 9.36
CA GLN A 24 9.35 -24.97 8.66
C GLN A 24 8.85 -23.72 9.39
N ALA A 25 9.78 -22.96 9.96
CA ALA A 25 9.44 -21.67 10.56
C ALA A 25 8.78 -20.79 9.48
N ALA A 26 7.65 -20.19 9.82
CA ALA A 26 6.98 -19.25 8.92
C ALA A 26 7.93 -18.13 8.50
N ASP A 27 7.91 -17.75 7.24
CA ASP A 27 8.69 -16.61 6.75
C ASP A 27 8.25 -15.34 7.50
N LYS A 28 9.18 -14.64 8.14
CA LYS A 28 8.88 -13.36 8.76
C LYS A 28 8.97 -12.25 7.71
N ILE A 29 7.87 -11.50 7.51
CA ILE A 29 7.78 -10.42 6.52
C ILE A 29 7.31 -9.14 7.23
N ARG A 30 8.10 -8.07 7.09
CA ARG A 30 7.73 -6.74 7.58
C ARG A 30 7.22 -5.89 6.43
N PHE A 31 5.95 -5.51 6.49
CA PHE A 31 5.36 -4.54 5.57
C PHE A 31 5.44 -3.14 6.17
N ALA A 32 5.87 -2.17 5.38
CA ALA A 32 5.80 -0.77 5.77
C ALA A 32 4.65 -0.06 5.04
N THR A 33 3.96 0.81 5.77
CA THR A 33 2.94 1.72 5.25
C THR A 33 3.16 3.11 5.82
N GLU A 34 2.53 4.15 5.24
CA GLU A 34 2.70 5.51 5.75
C GLU A 34 1.89 5.73 7.03
N GLY A 35 0.61 5.39 7.02
CA GLY A 35 -0.30 5.61 8.13
C GLY A 35 -0.98 6.99 8.15
N ALA A 36 -0.90 7.76 7.06
CA ALA A 36 -1.50 9.09 6.88
C ALA A 36 -2.25 9.24 5.53
N TRP A 37 -2.77 8.14 4.99
CA TRP A 37 -3.41 8.07 3.68
C TRP A 37 -4.76 7.33 3.74
N ALA A 38 -5.73 7.88 4.51
CA ALA A 38 -7.07 7.28 4.64
C ALA A 38 -7.83 7.29 3.29
N PRO A 39 -8.59 6.22 2.97
CA PRO A 39 -8.92 5.04 3.77
C PRO A 39 -7.94 3.87 3.55
N PHE A 40 -6.84 4.07 2.83
CA PHE A 40 -5.89 3.01 2.43
C PHE A 40 -4.99 2.59 3.59
N ASN A 41 -4.38 3.56 4.27
CA ASN A 41 -3.55 3.32 5.43
C ASN A 41 -3.62 4.53 6.38
N PHE A 42 -4.02 4.28 7.61
CA PHE A 42 -4.15 5.29 8.66
C PHE A 42 -3.92 4.67 10.03
N ILE A 43 -3.66 5.50 11.02
CA ILE A 43 -3.50 5.07 12.41
C ILE A 43 -4.83 5.23 13.14
N ASP A 44 -5.31 4.14 13.77
CA ASP A 44 -6.53 4.18 14.57
C ASP A 44 -6.30 4.83 15.95
N SER A 45 -7.37 5.00 16.72
CA SER A 45 -7.33 5.59 18.07
C SER A 45 -6.47 4.80 19.07
N ASN A 46 -6.10 3.57 18.77
CA ASN A 46 -5.25 2.70 19.58
C ASN A 46 -3.79 2.71 19.09
N GLY A 47 -3.44 3.57 18.13
CA GLY A 47 -2.11 3.65 17.55
C GLY A 47 -1.77 2.51 16.59
N LYS A 48 -2.77 1.79 16.07
CA LYS A 48 -2.53 0.65 15.17
C LYS A 48 -2.81 1.02 13.70
N PRO A 49 -1.97 0.56 12.76
CA PRO A 49 -2.22 0.74 11.34
C PRO A 49 -3.46 -0.03 10.88
N GLN A 50 -4.33 0.65 10.17
CA GLN A 50 -5.58 0.17 9.60
C GLN A 50 -5.73 0.68 8.16
N GLY A 51 -6.73 0.17 7.43
CA GLY A 51 -7.10 0.61 6.09
C GLY A 51 -7.00 -0.48 5.04
N PHE A 52 -7.34 -0.11 3.81
CA PHE A 52 -7.37 -1.03 2.67
C PHE A 52 -6.01 -1.72 2.44
N ASP A 53 -4.92 -0.96 2.39
CA ASP A 53 -3.55 -1.48 2.22
C ASP A 53 -3.19 -2.50 3.31
N VAL A 54 -3.55 -2.17 4.55
CA VAL A 54 -3.28 -3.01 5.72
C VAL A 54 -4.09 -4.30 5.67
N ASP A 55 -5.35 -4.24 5.26
CA ASP A 55 -6.21 -5.42 5.11
C ASP A 55 -5.73 -6.32 3.96
N ILE A 56 -5.28 -5.73 2.83
CA ILE A 56 -4.65 -6.48 1.74
C ILE A 56 -3.37 -7.16 2.25
N ALA A 57 -2.47 -6.45 2.94
CA ALA A 57 -1.26 -7.03 3.50
C ALA A 57 -1.57 -8.24 4.40
N ARG A 58 -2.54 -8.11 5.31
CA ARG A 58 -2.98 -9.20 6.20
C ARG A 58 -3.52 -10.41 5.42
N ALA A 59 -4.30 -10.16 4.36
CA ALA A 59 -4.83 -11.22 3.50
C ALA A 59 -3.72 -11.96 2.74
N LEU A 60 -2.73 -11.22 2.20
CA LEU A 60 -1.56 -11.80 1.55
C LEU A 60 -0.75 -12.65 2.52
N CYS A 61 -0.54 -12.16 3.75
CA CYS A 61 0.17 -12.90 4.80
C CYS A 61 -0.52 -14.23 5.14
N ALA A 62 -1.85 -14.21 5.26
CA ALA A 62 -2.63 -15.42 5.51
C ALA A 62 -2.48 -16.43 4.36
N LYS A 63 -2.48 -15.98 3.09
CA LYS A 63 -2.27 -16.85 1.93
C LYS A 63 -0.87 -17.42 1.85
N MET A 64 0.13 -16.66 2.28
CA MET A 64 1.53 -17.11 2.31
C MET A 64 1.87 -17.96 3.55
N GLU A 65 0.96 -18.11 4.50
CA GLU A 65 1.22 -18.72 5.82
C GLU A 65 2.45 -18.09 6.50
N ALA A 66 2.60 -16.76 6.34
CA ALA A 66 3.74 -15.98 6.81
C ALA A 66 3.43 -15.29 8.14
N ASP A 67 4.46 -15.12 8.99
CA ASP A 67 4.42 -14.24 10.17
C ASP A 67 4.70 -12.80 9.72
N CYS A 68 3.66 -11.97 9.70
CA CYS A 68 3.77 -10.61 9.16
C CYS A 68 3.61 -9.55 10.25
N GLU A 69 4.51 -8.58 10.18
CA GLU A 69 4.45 -7.35 10.95
C GLU A 69 4.14 -6.17 10.03
N ILE A 70 3.25 -5.27 10.44
CA ILE A 70 2.97 -4.02 9.72
C ILE A 70 3.52 -2.88 10.54
N VAL A 71 4.47 -2.16 9.97
CA VAL A 71 5.15 -1.01 10.58
C VAL A 71 4.82 0.27 9.84
N THR A 72 4.89 1.40 10.54
CA THR A 72 4.71 2.72 9.93
C THR A 72 6.04 3.40 9.68
N GLN A 73 6.11 4.14 8.61
CA GLN A 73 7.25 4.92 8.19
C GLN A 73 6.77 6.10 7.36
N ASP A 74 7.22 7.31 7.69
CA ASP A 74 6.92 8.50 6.89
C ASP A 74 7.21 8.26 5.42
N TRP A 75 6.39 8.84 4.55
CA TRP A 75 6.39 8.61 3.09
C TRP A 75 7.79 8.66 2.48
N ASP A 76 8.56 9.72 2.77
CA ASP A 76 9.91 9.91 2.23
C ASP A 76 10.92 8.85 2.69
N GLY A 77 10.63 8.19 3.80
CA GLY A 77 11.46 7.14 4.39
C GLY A 77 11.16 5.74 3.86
N LEU A 78 10.08 5.54 3.09
CA LEU A 78 9.64 4.21 2.65
C LEU A 78 10.67 3.55 1.73
N ILE A 79 10.99 4.15 0.59
CA ILE A 79 11.96 3.56 -0.37
C ILE A 79 13.37 3.47 0.24
N PRO A 80 13.91 4.51 0.89
CA PRO A 80 15.19 4.40 1.61
C PRO A 80 15.21 3.27 2.65
N GLY A 81 14.17 3.15 3.47
CA GLY A 81 14.06 2.11 4.50
C GLY A 81 14.01 0.70 3.91
N LEU A 82 13.30 0.49 2.80
CA LEU A 82 13.26 -0.76 2.07
C LEU A 82 14.66 -1.16 1.57
N LYS A 83 15.40 -0.21 1.00
CA LYS A 83 16.76 -0.44 0.48
C LYS A 83 17.74 -0.86 1.57
N VAL A 84 17.64 -0.28 2.76
CA VAL A 84 18.51 -0.63 3.90
C VAL A 84 17.95 -1.77 4.77
N ARG A 85 16.94 -2.50 4.30
CA ARG A 85 16.34 -3.67 4.97
C ARG A 85 15.68 -3.37 6.31
N LYS A 86 15.18 -2.16 6.53
CA LYS A 86 14.38 -1.82 7.70
C LYS A 86 13.07 -2.62 7.73
N PHE A 87 12.53 -2.89 6.54
CA PHE A 87 11.37 -3.75 6.25
C PHE A 87 11.55 -4.46 4.91
N ASP A 88 10.62 -5.31 4.53
CA ASP A 88 10.79 -6.24 3.41
C ASP A 88 9.93 -5.89 2.20
N ALA A 89 8.78 -5.23 2.44
CA ALA A 89 7.90 -4.73 1.39
C ALA A 89 7.26 -3.40 1.82
N ILE A 90 6.83 -2.60 0.83
CA ILE A 90 6.03 -1.39 1.05
C ILE A 90 4.65 -1.61 0.47
N ILE A 91 3.62 -1.41 1.29
CA ILE A 91 2.21 -1.36 0.88
C ILE A 91 1.61 -0.07 1.41
N ALA A 92 1.63 0.97 0.59
CA ALA A 92 1.32 2.34 0.97
C ALA A 92 0.74 3.14 -0.21
N SER A 93 -0.14 2.52 -1.00
CA SER A 93 -0.76 3.16 -2.18
C SER A 93 0.28 3.73 -3.16
N MET A 94 1.40 3.04 -3.34
CA MET A 94 2.53 3.55 -4.12
C MET A 94 2.36 3.28 -5.62
N SER A 95 2.27 4.34 -6.42
CA SER A 95 2.23 4.27 -7.88
C SER A 95 3.47 3.59 -8.45
N ILE A 96 3.28 2.71 -9.43
CA ILE A 96 4.35 2.09 -10.20
C ILE A 96 4.81 3.09 -11.25
N THR A 97 5.94 3.76 -11.02
CA THR A 97 6.53 4.71 -11.97
C THR A 97 7.88 4.23 -12.48
N GLU A 98 8.28 4.71 -13.67
CA GLU A 98 9.59 4.37 -14.25
C GLU A 98 10.74 4.74 -13.32
N ASP A 99 10.68 5.89 -12.64
CA ASP A 99 11.72 6.32 -11.71
C ASP A 99 11.81 5.42 -10.48
N ARG A 100 10.69 5.01 -9.93
CA ARG A 100 10.66 4.06 -8.81
C ARG A 100 11.16 2.69 -9.24
N LEU A 101 10.82 2.24 -10.46
CA LEU A 101 11.30 0.98 -11.02
C LEU A 101 12.82 0.94 -11.23
N LYS A 102 13.52 2.07 -11.28
CA LYS A 102 14.99 2.09 -11.32
C LYS A 102 15.62 1.61 -10.01
N VAL A 103 14.92 1.78 -8.87
CA VAL A 103 15.50 1.58 -7.53
C VAL A 103 14.80 0.51 -6.69
N VAL A 104 13.57 0.13 -7.02
CA VAL A 104 12.77 -0.95 -6.41
C VAL A 104 12.08 -1.77 -7.50
N ASP A 105 11.58 -2.96 -7.14
CA ASP A 105 10.66 -3.72 -7.99
C ASP A 105 9.26 -3.68 -7.38
N PHE A 106 8.24 -3.92 -8.20
CA PHE A 106 6.86 -3.97 -7.79
C PHE A 106 6.21 -5.32 -8.08
N THR A 107 5.20 -5.68 -7.32
CA THR A 107 4.25 -6.73 -7.66
C THR A 107 3.40 -6.32 -8.88
N ASN A 108 2.53 -7.21 -9.33
CA ASN A 108 1.36 -6.81 -10.10
C ASN A 108 0.57 -5.74 -9.31
N LYS A 109 -0.21 -4.94 -10.02
CA LYS A 109 -1.07 -3.96 -9.33
C LYS A 109 -2.02 -4.67 -8.36
N TYR A 110 -2.36 -4.01 -7.25
CA TYR A 110 -3.45 -4.46 -6.39
C TYR A 110 -4.65 -3.50 -6.43
N TYR A 111 -4.51 -2.32 -7.01
CA TYR A 111 -5.60 -1.48 -7.49
C TYR A 111 -5.11 -0.47 -8.54
N SER A 112 -6.04 0.29 -9.13
CA SER A 112 -5.72 1.40 -10.03
C SER A 112 -6.36 2.68 -9.53
N GLY A 113 -5.68 3.80 -9.73
CA GLY A 113 -6.13 5.12 -9.32
C GLY A 113 -6.04 6.14 -10.45
N GLY A 114 -6.11 7.39 -10.07
CA GLY A 114 -5.91 8.55 -10.92
C GLY A 114 -5.75 9.79 -10.07
N LEU A 115 -5.30 10.87 -10.68
CA LEU A 115 -5.15 12.17 -10.03
C LEU A 115 -6.37 13.05 -10.30
N ARG A 116 -6.71 13.89 -9.33
CA ARG A 116 -7.76 14.89 -9.51
C ARG A 116 -7.49 16.15 -8.68
N PHE A 117 -7.83 17.29 -9.25
CA PHE A 117 -7.79 18.54 -8.52
C PHE A 117 -8.99 18.67 -7.58
N MET A 118 -8.78 19.33 -6.44
CA MET A 118 -9.81 19.67 -5.46
C MET A 118 -9.63 21.12 -5.00
N GLY A 119 -10.75 21.85 -4.88
CA GLY A 119 -10.79 23.24 -4.40
C GLY A 119 -12.12 23.56 -3.73
N ARG A 120 -12.31 24.80 -3.27
CA ARG A 120 -13.54 25.22 -2.61
C ARG A 120 -14.74 25.11 -3.54
N VAL A 121 -15.89 24.79 -2.97
CA VAL A 121 -17.17 24.81 -3.70
C VAL A 121 -17.42 26.21 -4.26
N GLY A 122 -17.81 26.27 -5.55
CA GLY A 122 -18.10 27.50 -6.26
C GLY A 122 -16.88 28.22 -6.86
N ASP A 123 -15.64 27.92 -6.41
CA ASP A 123 -14.46 28.47 -7.06
C ASP A 123 -14.31 27.90 -8.46
N LYS A 124 -13.98 28.79 -9.41
CA LYS A 124 -13.74 28.42 -10.81
C LYS A 124 -12.25 28.49 -11.10
N PHE A 125 -11.73 27.44 -11.68
CA PHE A 125 -10.33 27.33 -12.10
C PHE A 125 -10.26 26.96 -13.57
N ASP A 126 -9.42 27.65 -14.32
CA ASP A 126 -8.91 27.11 -15.59
C ASP A 126 -7.72 26.20 -15.26
N LEU A 127 -7.96 24.89 -15.27
CA LEU A 127 -6.95 23.89 -14.93
C LEU A 127 -5.78 23.84 -15.93
N ASN A 128 -5.92 24.48 -17.10
CA ASN A 128 -4.82 24.64 -18.05
C ASN A 128 -3.97 25.89 -17.75
N ASN A 129 -4.53 26.83 -16.97
CA ASN A 129 -3.82 28.05 -16.57
C ASN A 129 -4.10 28.37 -15.10
N LEU A 130 -3.20 27.89 -14.23
CA LEU A 130 -3.24 28.12 -12.78
C LEU A 130 -2.24 29.21 -12.35
N GLU A 131 -1.92 30.16 -13.24
CA GLU A 131 -1.01 31.27 -12.94
C GLU A 131 -1.48 32.05 -11.70
N GLY A 132 -0.54 32.34 -10.80
CA GLY A 132 -0.78 33.05 -9.55
C GLY A 132 -1.53 32.25 -8.48
N LYS A 133 -1.98 31.02 -8.76
CA LYS A 133 -2.61 30.14 -7.77
C LYS A 133 -1.58 29.47 -6.89
N THR A 134 -1.97 29.20 -5.65
CA THR A 134 -1.17 28.39 -4.72
C THR A 134 -1.71 26.96 -4.71
N ILE A 135 -0.91 26.01 -5.19
CA ILE A 135 -1.29 24.62 -5.39
C ILE A 135 -0.52 23.75 -4.38
N GLY A 136 -1.25 22.92 -3.64
CA GLY A 136 -0.67 21.98 -2.69
C GLY A 136 -0.68 20.54 -3.17
N ALA A 137 0.35 19.79 -2.81
CA ALA A 137 0.39 18.32 -2.91
C ALA A 137 1.31 17.74 -1.84
N GLN A 138 1.15 16.45 -1.54
CA GLN A 138 2.16 15.74 -0.77
C GLN A 138 3.41 15.53 -1.63
N ARG A 139 4.60 15.83 -1.10
CA ARG A 139 5.86 15.69 -1.82
C ARG A 139 6.18 14.24 -2.21
N ALA A 140 7.01 14.07 -3.23
CA ALA A 140 7.45 12.77 -3.75
C ALA A 140 6.31 11.82 -4.16
N THR A 141 5.08 12.35 -4.39
CA THR A 141 3.95 11.63 -4.98
C THR A 141 3.88 11.85 -6.49
N LEU A 142 3.05 11.06 -7.16
CA LEU A 142 2.77 11.26 -8.59
C LEU A 142 2.14 12.64 -8.84
N GLY A 143 1.27 13.10 -7.92
CA GLY A 143 0.66 14.43 -7.99
C GLY A 143 1.68 15.55 -7.87
N ALA A 144 2.65 15.45 -6.94
CA ALA A 144 3.72 16.42 -6.81
C ALA A 144 4.58 16.48 -8.08
N GLN A 145 4.99 15.33 -8.62
CA GLN A 145 5.76 15.26 -9.86
C GLN A 145 5.01 15.92 -11.04
N TYR A 146 3.72 15.63 -11.17
CA TYR A 146 2.90 16.27 -12.21
C TYR A 146 2.86 17.79 -12.07
N LEU A 147 2.75 18.30 -10.85
CA LEU A 147 2.78 19.76 -10.60
C LEU A 147 4.14 20.36 -10.95
N GLU A 148 5.23 19.71 -10.56
CA GLU A 148 6.60 20.15 -10.89
C GLU A 148 6.80 20.22 -12.40
N ASP A 149 6.41 19.19 -13.14
CA ASP A 149 6.61 19.10 -14.59
C ASP A 149 5.78 20.12 -15.38
N ASN A 150 4.57 20.47 -14.90
CA ASN A 150 3.63 21.26 -15.69
C ASN A 150 3.45 22.71 -15.19
N PHE A 151 3.68 22.99 -13.90
CA PHE A 151 3.35 24.25 -13.26
C PHE A 151 4.52 24.97 -12.58
N THR A 152 5.73 24.42 -12.58
CA THR A 152 6.92 25.14 -12.10
C THR A 152 7.11 26.45 -12.85
N GLY A 153 7.25 27.56 -12.10
CA GLY A 153 7.37 28.90 -12.66
C GLY A 153 6.05 29.53 -13.16
N LYS A 154 4.93 28.79 -13.11
CA LYS A 154 3.60 29.26 -13.53
C LYS A 154 2.65 29.44 -12.34
N ALA A 155 2.78 28.60 -11.31
CA ALA A 155 1.97 28.65 -10.09
C ALA A 155 2.87 28.60 -8.85
N ASN A 156 2.30 28.96 -7.68
CA ASN A 156 2.98 28.83 -6.40
C ASN A 156 2.81 27.39 -5.89
N LEU A 157 3.80 26.52 -6.05
CA LEU A 157 3.73 25.14 -5.61
C LEU A 157 4.13 25.04 -4.14
N LYS A 158 3.34 24.33 -3.34
CA LYS A 158 3.65 23.96 -1.95
C LYS A 158 3.59 22.46 -1.77
N PHE A 159 4.67 21.89 -1.26
CA PHE A 159 4.77 20.47 -1.00
C PHE A 159 4.88 20.17 0.49
N TYR A 160 4.16 19.15 0.95
CA TYR A 160 3.97 18.80 2.35
C TYR A 160 4.47 17.38 2.62
N ASP A 161 4.82 17.11 3.87
CA ASP A 161 5.34 15.81 4.30
C ASP A 161 4.28 14.70 4.22
N ASN A 162 3.00 15.06 4.47
CA ASN A 162 1.87 14.15 4.41
C ASN A 162 0.62 14.87 3.87
N GLN A 163 -0.38 14.08 3.48
CA GLN A 163 -1.60 14.57 2.86
C GLN A 163 -2.50 15.33 3.85
N ASP A 164 -2.48 15.00 5.13
CA ASP A 164 -3.28 15.70 6.13
C ASP A 164 -2.88 17.16 6.25
N ASN A 165 -1.58 17.47 6.19
CA ASN A 165 -1.07 18.84 6.17
C ASN A 165 -1.51 19.61 4.93
N VAL A 166 -1.62 18.95 3.77
CA VAL A 166 -2.18 19.56 2.54
C VAL A 166 -3.63 19.98 2.79
N TYR A 167 -4.45 19.09 3.35
CA TYR A 167 -5.86 19.39 3.64
C TYR A 167 -6.02 20.48 4.70
N LEU A 168 -5.20 20.47 5.74
CA LEU A 168 -5.21 21.53 6.77
C LEU A 168 -4.93 22.91 6.16
N ASP A 169 -3.97 23.02 5.25
CA ASP A 169 -3.64 24.27 4.58
C ASP A 169 -4.71 24.70 3.57
N LEU A 170 -5.35 23.75 2.90
CA LEU A 170 -6.50 24.04 2.03
C LEU A 170 -7.68 24.58 2.85
N VAL A 171 -8.04 23.93 3.97
CA VAL A 171 -9.12 24.37 4.86
C VAL A 171 -8.84 25.76 5.42
N ALA A 172 -7.61 26.05 5.78
CA ALA A 172 -7.17 27.33 6.30
C ALA A 172 -7.07 28.44 5.23
N GLY A 173 -7.28 28.12 3.95
CA GLY A 173 -7.20 29.09 2.85
C GLY A 173 -5.77 29.49 2.47
N ARG A 174 -4.78 28.71 2.88
CA ARG A 174 -3.37 28.91 2.47
C ARG A 174 -3.04 28.25 1.14
N LEU A 175 -3.95 27.44 0.63
CA LEU A 175 -3.95 26.84 -0.71
C LEU A 175 -5.25 27.24 -1.43
N ASP A 176 -5.16 27.52 -2.72
CA ASP A 176 -6.32 27.70 -3.59
C ASP A 176 -6.87 26.36 -4.06
N ILE A 177 -5.98 25.44 -4.40
CA ILE A 177 -6.32 24.16 -5.01
C ILE A 177 -5.29 23.09 -4.58
N VAL A 178 -5.70 21.84 -4.57
CA VAL A 178 -4.87 20.68 -4.23
C VAL A 178 -4.91 19.70 -5.40
N LEU A 179 -3.78 19.06 -5.70
CA LEU A 179 -3.71 17.91 -6.56
C LEU A 179 -3.34 16.68 -5.72
N SER A 180 -4.15 15.64 -5.82
CA SER A 180 -3.94 14.38 -5.09
C SER A 180 -4.62 13.23 -5.81
N ASP A 181 -4.40 12.00 -5.34
CA ASP A 181 -5.12 10.83 -5.83
C ASP A 181 -6.62 10.98 -5.57
N GLU A 182 -7.43 10.58 -6.54
CA GLU A 182 -8.88 10.75 -6.52
C GLU A 182 -9.53 10.00 -5.35
N LEU A 183 -9.13 8.75 -5.09
CA LEU A 183 -9.79 7.88 -4.11
C LEU A 183 -9.63 8.34 -2.66
N PRO A 184 -8.42 8.67 -2.14
CA PRO A 184 -8.29 9.24 -0.80
C PRO A 184 -8.96 10.61 -0.70
N THR A 185 -8.89 11.43 -1.75
CA THR A 185 -9.58 12.73 -1.79
C THR A 185 -11.11 12.55 -1.76
N TYR A 186 -11.66 11.57 -2.48
CA TYR A 186 -13.09 11.22 -2.39
C TYR A 186 -13.49 10.84 -0.97
N ASN A 187 -12.68 10.02 -0.30
CA ASN A 187 -12.95 9.65 1.09
C ASN A 187 -12.94 10.89 2.01
N TRP A 188 -11.92 11.74 1.88
CA TRP A 188 -11.81 12.96 2.68
C TRP A 188 -13.03 13.90 2.48
N LEU A 189 -13.47 14.10 1.24
CA LEU A 189 -14.66 14.89 0.92
C LEU A 189 -15.93 14.33 1.57
N LYS A 190 -16.02 13.02 1.80
CA LYS A 190 -17.18 12.36 2.39
C LYS A 190 -17.15 12.27 3.91
N THR A 191 -15.96 12.17 4.51
CA THR A 191 -15.81 11.85 5.93
C THR A 191 -15.31 13.01 6.79
N SER A 192 -14.62 13.99 6.18
CA SER A 192 -14.13 15.16 6.89
C SER A 192 -15.26 16.15 7.23
N GLU A 193 -15.23 16.74 8.43
CA GLU A 193 -16.14 17.82 8.82
C GLU A 193 -16.11 19.02 7.85
N SER A 194 -14.96 19.27 7.24
CA SER A 194 -14.78 20.34 6.25
C SER A 194 -15.09 19.91 4.82
N GLY A 195 -15.28 18.60 4.57
CA GLY A 195 -15.39 18.05 3.23
C GLY A 195 -16.46 18.69 2.36
N SER A 196 -17.62 19.02 2.96
CA SER A 196 -18.74 19.68 2.26
C SER A 196 -18.44 21.09 1.72
N LYS A 197 -17.34 21.71 2.16
CA LYS A 197 -16.88 23.04 1.68
C LYS A 197 -16.02 22.94 0.42
N PHE A 198 -15.69 21.74 -0.01
CA PHE A 198 -14.79 21.45 -1.12
C PHE A 198 -15.43 20.51 -2.12
N GLU A 199 -14.93 20.52 -3.33
CA GLU A 199 -15.37 19.68 -4.43
C GLU A 199 -14.23 19.37 -5.37
N PHE A 200 -14.36 18.30 -6.13
CA PHE A 200 -13.45 18.05 -7.23
C PHE A 200 -13.54 19.14 -8.30
N LYS A 201 -12.40 19.46 -8.89
CA LYS A 201 -12.27 20.40 -10.00
C LYS A 201 -11.79 19.64 -11.24
N GLY A 202 -12.58 19.73 -12.29
CA GLY A 202 -12.33 18.97 -13.52
C GLY A 202 -12.49 17.46 -13.37
N GLU A 203 -12.14 16.75 -14.44
CA GLU A 203 -12.18 15.29 -14.50
C GLU A 203 -10.90 14.68 -13.91
N ALA A 204 -11.01 13.43 -13.44
CA ALA A 204 -9.84 12.66 -13.05
C ALA A 204 -9.01 12.32 -14.30
N PHE A 205 -7.71 12.37 -14.16
CA PHE A 205 -6.73 12.04 -15.20
C PHE A 205 -5.70 11.04 -14.67
N MET A 206 -4.83 10.51 -15.55
CA MET A 206 -3.93 9.41 -15.22
C MET A 206 -4.68 8.21 -14.58
N LYS A 207 -5.89 7.91 -15.07
CA LYS A 207 -6.80 6.88 -14.50
C LYS A 207 -6.26 5.45 -14.59
N THR A 208 -5.16 5.24 -15.27
CA THR A 208 -4.44 3.96 -15.38
C THR A 208 -3.21 3.92 -14.47
N ASP A 209 -3.14 4.80 -13.47
CA ASP A 209 -2.09 4.72 -12.47
C ASP A 209 -2.22 3.40 -11.71
N ASN A 210 -1.25 2.51 -11.94
CA ASN A 210 -1.21 1.21 -11.32
C ASN A 210 -0.48 1.29 -9.98
N ILE A 211 -1.12 0.80 -8.94
CA ILE A 211 -0.59 0.81 -7.58
C ILE A 211 -0.09 -0.58 -7.23
N GLY A 212 1.15 -0.71 -6.81
CA GLY A 212 1.79 -1.98 -6.49
C GLY A 212 2.46 -2.03 -5.13
N ILE A 213 2.77 -3.25 -4.69
CA ILE A 213 3.56 -3.48 -3.48
C ILE A 213 5.03 -3.42 -3.90
N ALA A 214 5.80 -2.49 -3.31
CA ALA A 214 7.21 -2.39 -3.64
C ALA A 214 8.04 -3.39 -2.81
N VAL A 215 9.00 -4.03 -3.48
CA VAL A 215 10.02 -4.89 -2.89
C VAL A 215 11.41 -4.40 -3.31
N ARG A 216 12.45 -4.85 -2.61
CA ARG A 216 13.82 -4.52 -3.01
C ARG A 216 14.11 -4.93 -4.43
N LYS A 217 14.89 -4.12 -5.12
CA LYS A 217 15.33 -4.42 -6.49
C LYS A 217 15.99 -5.78 -6.55
N GLY A 218 15.49 -6.65 -7.44
CA GLY A 218 15.98 -8.02 -7.62
C GLY A 218 15.44 -9.04 -6.60
N ASP A 219 14.56 -8.67 -5.66
CA ASP A 219 13.92 -9.63 -4.74
C ASP A 219 12.77 -10.39 -5.44
N ASN A 220 13.14 -11.14 -6.47
CA ASN A 220 12.18 -11.90 -7.28
C ASN A 220 11.45 -12.98 -6.47
N LYS A 221 12.06 -13.50 -5.39
CA LYS A 221 11.45 -14.52 -4.54
C LYS A 221 10.25 -13.95 -3.78
N LEU A 222 10.43 -12.84 -3.09
CA LEU A 222 9.33 -12.20 -2.36
C LEU A 222 8.27 -11.67 -3.31
N LYS A 223 8.67 -11.02 -4.42
CA LYS A 223 7.75 -10.56 -5.46
C LYS A 223 6.86 -11.67 -6.00
N ALA A 224 7.43 -12.83 -6.32
CA ALA A 224 6.67 -13.98 -6.82
C ALA A 224 5.69 -14.52 -5.78
N LYS A 225 6.09 -14.60 -4.49
CA LYS A 225 5.19 -15.02 -3.40
C LYS A 225 4.02 -14.05 -3.24
N LEU A 226 4.29 -12.74 -3.24
CA LEU A 226 3.25 -11.71 -3.12
C LEU A 226 2.29 -11.74 -4.32
N ASN A 227 2.80 -11.88 -5.54
CA ASN A 227 1.96 -11.97 -6.73
C ASN A 227 1.03 -13.20 -6.68
N LYS A 228 1.57 -14.36 -6.30
CA LYS A 228 0.77 -15.59 -6.13
C LYS A 228 -0.34 -15.38 -5.10
N ALA A 229 0.00 -14.84 -3.93
CA ALA A 229 -0.99 -14.54 -2.89
C ALA A 229 -2.04 -13.51 -3.35
N LEU A 230 -1.64 -12.50 -4.14
CA LEU A 230 -2.55 -11.52 -4.72
C LEU A 230 -3.52 -12.19 -5.70
N ASP A 231 -3.03 -13.03 -6.60
CA ASP A 231 -3.87 -13.80 -7.54
C ASP A 231 -4.88 -14.69 -6.77
N GLU A 232 -4.46 -15.31 -5.67
CA GLU A 232 -5.33 -16.15 -4.84
C GLU A 232 -6.46 -15.35 -4.15
N ILE A 233 -6.15 -14.19 -3.54
CA ILE A 233 -7.19 -13.36 -2.89
C ILE A 233 -8.16 -12.72 -3.90
N LEU A 234 -7.71 -12.51 -5.15
CA LEU A 234 -8.56 -12.07 -6.25
C LEU A 234 -9.51 -13.19 -6.70
N ALA A 235 -8.98 -14.42 -6.83
CA ALA A 235 -9.74 -15.57 -7.31
C ALA A 235 -10.81 -16.06 -6.33
N ASP A 236 -10.54 -16.03 -5.02
CA ASP A 236 -11.43 -16.55 -3.98
C ASP A 236 -12.39 -15.51 -3.37
N GLY A 237 -12.37 -14.27 -3.89
CA GLY A 237 -13.29 -13.22 -3.48
C GLY A 237 -12.92 -12.50 -2.18
N ILE A 238 -11.75 -12.77 -1.59
CA ILE A 238 -11.26 -12.05 -0.41
C ILE A 238 -11.00 -10.58 -0.75
N TYR A 239 -10.38 -10.32 -1.91
CA TYR A 239 -10.16 -8.96 -2.38
C TYR A 239 -11.45 -8.15 -2.45
N GLN A 240 -12.50 -8.71 -3.06
CA GLN A 240 -13.79 -8.05 -3.21
C GLN A 240 -14.45 -7.75 -1.85
N LYS A 241 -14.31 -8.65 -0.88
CA LYS A 241 -14.78 -8.42 0.49
C LYS A 241 -14.02 -7.28 1.17
N ILE A 242 -12.70 -7.21 0.99
CA ILE A 242 -11.89 -6.10 1.51
C ILE A 242 -12.28 -4.80 0.80
N ASN A 243 -12.36 -4.79 -0.53
CA ASN A 243 -12.75 -3.62 -1.31
C ASN A 243 -14.10 -3.04 -0.83
N ALA A 244 -15.10 -3.90 -0.60
CA ALA A 244 -16.45 -3.48 -0.19
C ALA A 244 -16.52 -2.82 1.20
N LYS A 245 -15.50 -2.96 2.05
CA LYS A 245 -15.42 -2.25 3.34
C LYS A 245 -15.12 -0.76 3.16
N TYR A 246 -14.42 -0.40 2.09
CA TYR A 246 -13.89 0.94 1.89
C TYR A 246 -14.54 1.68 0.73
N PHE A 247 -14.97 0.94 -0.30
CA PHE A 247 -15.47 1.52 -1.56
C PHE A 247 -16.76 0.82 -2.01
N PRO A 248 -17.80 1.58 -2.43
CA PRO A 248 -19.04 1.02 -2.98
C PRO A 248 -18.89 0.54 -4.44
N PHE A 249 -17.70 0.61 -5.00
CA PHE A 249 -17.33 0.19 -6.36
C PHE A 249 -15.98 -0.54 -6.35
N SER A 250 -15.68 -1.27 -7.42
CA SER A 250 -14.37 -1.91 -7.55
C SER A 250 -13.29 -0.89 -7.91
N ILE A 251 -12.12 -1.00 -7.26
CA ILE A 251 -10.94 -0.19 -7.56
C ILE A 251 -9.81 -0.99 -8.22
N TYR A 252 -10.04 -2.29 -8.52
CA TYR A 252 -9.05 -3.18 -9.15
C TYR A 252 -8.84 -2.89 -10.62
#